data_b89109faa2435152d951ee9bc2bb9734
#
_entry.id   b89109faa2435152d951ee9bc2bb9734
#
_cell.length_a   1.000
_cell.length_b   1.000
_cell.length_c   1.000
_cell.angle_alpha   90.00
_cell.angle_beta   90.00
_cell.angle_gamma   90.00
#
_symmetry.space_group_name_H-M   'P 1'
#
loop_
_entity.id
_entity.type
_entity.pdbx_description
1 polymer ?
#
loop_
_entity_poly.entity_id
_entity_poly.type
_entity_poly.pdbx_seq_one_letter_code
_entity_poly.pdbx_strand_id
1 'polypeptide(L)'
;MLWAGAAVIAACLIATVAAAGTSWIDTRGLVFLVWMCWAPAAVGIALAALLPPDRGRTELDDRVALALRGHLLGRELIRLLLCLVAFPVGAVLLARLFGVFDDALYVLGAPVARAVFLGLLPVLLVDRAGQLRVGRVSQMQVLAVRVGEAWRWWGAVPAAAALAVVVQYRWPALTGLDAAQLLLGALAVLLVVALPEEIFFRFLLQTRLEAVLGRGAGIVLVALLFAASYAALDGYADFFRLDAHAAGGDYAVSVAAYGVLGLCYGYLWARYRNIWLNVALRTGLLTALVGPAIAM
;
A
#
# COMPACT_ATOMS: atom_id res chain seq x y z
N MET A 1 -9.49 18.48 -5.62
CA MET A 1 -9.28 17.08 -5.27
C MET A 1 -8.42 16.89 -4.01
N LEU A 2 -7.27 17.56 -3.85
CA LEU A 2 -6.42 17.43 -2.64
C LEU A 2 -7.21 17.67 -1.34
N TRP A 3 -7.83 18.83 -1.21
CA TRP A 3 -8.56 19.20 0.02
C TRP A 3 -9.79 18.32 0.29
N ALA A 4 -10.51 17.94 -0.77
CA ALA A 4 -11.67 17.05 -0.62
C ALA A 4 -11.24 15.66 -0.12
N GLY A 5 -10.20 15.09 -0.71
CA GLY A 5 -9.66 13.79 -0.27
C GLY A 5 -9.08 13.83 1.14
N ALA A 6 -8.34 14.91 1.48
CA ALA A 6 -7.83 15.11 2.84
C ALA A 6 -8.98 15.23 3.86
N ALA A 7 -10.06 15.94 3.50
CA ALA A 7 -11.26 16.05 4.34
C ALA A 7 -11.94 14.70 4.58
N VAL A 8 -12.00 13.84 3.55
CA VAL A 8 -12.56 12.48 3.71
C VAL A 8 -11.73 11.67 4.70
N ILE A 9 -10.40 11.67 4.57
CA ILE A 9 -9.54 10.95 5.51
C ILE A 9 -9.70 11.51 6.93
N ALA A 10 -9.71 12.84 7.08
CA ALA A 10 -9.90 13.48 8.38
C ALA A 10 -11.27 13.15 9.00
N ALA A 11 -12.34 13.18 8.20
CA ALA A 11 -13.68 12.81 8.66
C ALA A 11 -13.74 11.33 9.13
N CYS A 12 -13.10 10.41 8.38
CA CYS A 12 -13.01 9.01 8.78
C CYS A 12 -12.21 8.81 10.08
N LEU A 13 -11.10 9.56 10.25
CA LEU A 13 -10.34 9.55 11.49
C LEU A 13 -11.18 10.03 12.68
N ILE A 14 -11.88 11.16 12.52
CA ILE A 14 -12.74 11.71 13.56
C ILE A 14 -13.88 10.74 13.90
N ALA A 15 -14.53 10.15 12.87
CA ALA A 15 -15.60 9.16 13.07
C ALA A 15 -15.08 7.92 13.83
N THR A 16 -13.89 7.43 13.48
CA THR A 16 -13.27 6.29 14.15
C THR A 16 -12.96 6.59 15.62
N VAL A 17 -12.42 7.77 15.92
CA VAL A 17 -12.15 8.18 17.31
C VAL A 17 -13.45 8.40 18.09
N ALA A 18 -14.46 9.02 17.48
CA ALA A 18 -15.78 9.24 18.10
C ALA A 18 -16.53 7.93 18.37
N ALA A 19 -16.28 6.90 17.56
CA ALA A 19 -16.86 5.57 17.75
C ALA A 19 -16.12 4.72 18.80
N ALA A 20 -14.99 5.19 19.32
CA ALA A 20 -14.20 4.45 20.31
C ALA A 20 -15.00 4.22 21.61
N GLY A 21 -15.00 2.97 22.07
CA GLY A 21 -15.79 2.55 23.24
C GLY A 21 -17.26 2.28 22.95
N THR A 22 -17.69 2.35 21.69
CA THR A 22 -19.03 1.95 21.25
C THR A 22 -19.00 0.52 20.70
N SER A 23 -20.17 0.03 20.23
CA SER A 23 -20.27 -1.27 19.54
C SER A 23 -19.53 -1.32 18.20
N TRP A 24 -19.07 -0.18 17.66
CA TRP A 24 -18.38 -0.10 16.37
C TRP A 24 -16.88 -0.32 16.48
N ILE A 25 -16.26 0.17 17.57
CA ILE A 25 -14.85 -0.04 17.83
C ILE A 25 -14.61 -0.05 19.34
N ASP A 26 -14.03 -1.11 19.84
CA ASP A 26 -13.61 -1.15 21.24
C ASP A 26 -12.32 -0.31 21.47
N THR A 27 -12.02 -0.04 22.72
CA THR A 27 -10.82 0.73 23.07
C THR A 27 -9.53 0.03 22.66
N ARG A 28 -9.52 -1.32 22.67
CA ARG A 28 -8.34 -2.11 22.25
C ARG A 28 -8.11 -2.00 20.75
N GLY A 29 -9.19 -2.05 19.95
CA GLY A 29 -9.15 -1.84 18.51
C GLY A 29 -8.62 -0.46 18.15
N LEU A 30 -9.06 0.61 18.86
CA LEU A 30 -8.52 1.94 18.64
C LEU A 30 -7.03 2.03 18.98
N VAL A 31 -6.59 1.48 20.12
CA VAL A 31 -5.17 1.44 20.51
C VAL A 31 -4.37 0.69 19.45
N PHE A 32 -4.88 -0.41 18.95
CA PHE A 32 -4.27 -1.16 17.86
C PHE A 32 -4.11 -0.32 16.59
N LEU A 33 -5.16 0.40 16.15
CA LEU A 33 -5.09 1.29 14.98
C LEU A 33 -4.04 2.41 15.17
N VAL A 34 -3.99 3.00 16.35
CA VAL A 34 -3.00 4.03 16.67
C VAL A 34 -1.58 3.50 16.48
N TRP A 35 -1.26 2.37 17.07
CA TRP A 35 0.11 1.84 17.08
C TRP A 35 0.50 1.10 15.80
N MET A 36 -0.45 0.51 15.09
CA MET A 36 -0.17 -0.23 13.84
C MET A 36 -0.25 0.65 12.60
N CYS A 37 -1.04 1.74 12.63
CA CYS A 37 -1.29 2.55 11.43
C CYS A 37 -0.91 4.01 11.61
N TRP A 38 -1.45 4.70 12.64
CA TRP A 38 -1.34 6.15 12.73
C TRP A 38 0.01 6.62 13.23
N ALA A 39 0.52 6.04 14.32
CA ALA A 39 1.81 6.42 14.88
C ALA A 39 2.97 6.13 13.90
N PRO A 40 3.10 4.92 13.30
CA PRO A 40 4.15 4.67 12.32
C PRO A 40 4.03 5.57 11.09
N ALA A 41 2.82 5.83 10.59
CA ALA A 41 2.64 6.74 9.46
C ALA A 41 3.03 8.18 9.82
N ALA A 42 2.62 8.68 10.98
CA ALA A 42 2.97 10.01 11.45
C ALA A 42 4.49 10.17 11.63
N VAL A 43 5.15 9.20 12.27
CA VAL A 43 6.60 9.17 12.45
C VAL A 43 7.31 9.14 11.09
N GLY A 44 6.88 8.25 10.19
CA GLY A 44 7.46 8.13 8.86
C GLY A 44 7.34 9.41 8.03
N ILE A 45 6.16 10.04 8.01
CA ILE A 45 5.91 11.30 7.30
C ILE A 45 6.70 12.44 7.92
N ALA A 46 6.67 12.59 9.26
CA ALA A 46 7.36 13.66 9.97
C ALA A 46 8.86 13.60 9.75
N LEU A 47 9.49 12.45 9.96
CA LEU A 47 10.92 12.27 9.72
C LEU A 47 11.28 12.49 8.25
N ALA A 48 10.48 11.96 7.33
CA ALA A 48 10.72 12.23 5.92
C ALA A 48 10.60 13.72 5.58
N ALA A 49 9.67 14.46 6.20
CA ALA A 49 9.53 15.90 5.99
C ALA A 49 10.71 16.72 6.58
N LEU A 50 11.26 16.28 7.71
CA LEU A 50 12.39 16.94 8.39
C LEU A 50 13.73 16.73 7.65
N LEU A 51 13.88 15.64 6.93
CA LEU A 51 15.09 15.41 6.14
C LEU A 51 15.20 16.47 5.03
N PRO A 52 16.39 17.07 4.83
CA PRO A 52 16.53 18.14 3.85
C PRO A 52 16.20 17.64 2.43
N PRO A 53 15.55 18.47 1.61
CA PRO A 53 15.37 18.14 0.20
C PRO A 53 16.73 18.15 -0.51
N ASP A 54 17.06 17.06 -1.18
CA ASP A 54 18.26 17.01 -2.00
C ASP A 54 18.07 17.80 -3.31
N ARG A 55 19.15 18.41 -3.81
CA ARG A 55 19.18 19.10 -5.12
C ARG A 55 18.84 18.15 -6.26
N GLY A 56 19.18 16.87 -6.12
CA GLY A 56 18.85 15.81 -7.09
C GLY A 56 17.36 15.52 -7.26
N ARG A 57 16.49 16.04 -6.37
CA ARG A 57 15.04 15.81 -6.45
C ARG A 57 14.41 16.43 -7.69
N THR A 58 14.78 17.66 -8.03
CA THR A 58 14.27 18.34 -9.24
C THR A 58 14.67 17.57 -10.50
N GLU A 59 15.92 17.13 -10.57
CA GLU A 59 16.42 16.31 -11.67
C GLU A 59 15.69 14.97 -11.77
N LEU A 60 15.37 14.34 -10.62
CA LEU A 60 14.59 13.10 -10.60
C LEU A 60 13.16 13.32 -11.10
N ASP A 61 12.52 14.42 -10.72
CA ASP A 61 11.17 14.78 -11.20
C ASP A 61 11.19 15.04 -12.73
N ASP A 62 12.22 15.69 -13.25
CA ASP A 62 12.40 15.89 -14.70
C ASP A 62 12.58 14.55 -15.44
N ARG A 63 13.35 13.63 -14.86
CA ARG A 63 13.54 12.28 -15.41
C ARG A 63 12.21 11.49 -15.41
N VAL A 64 11.39 11.62 -14.35
CA VAL A 64 10.05 11.02 -14.30
C VAL A 64 9.14 11.62 -15.36
N ALA A 65 9.14 12.95 -15.52
CA ALA A 65 8.35 13.61 -16.54
C ALA A 65 8.79 13.19 -17.96
N LEU A 66 10.10 13.06 -18.19
CA LEU A 66 10.65 12.56 -19.45
C LEU A 66 10.24 11.10 -19.73
N ALA A 67 10.26 10.25 -18.70
CA ALA A 67 9.89 8.85 -18.83
C ALA A 67 8.41 8.66 -19.17
N LEU A 68 7.56 9.61 -18.77
CA LEU A 68 6.11 9.59 -19.09
C LEU A 68 5.78 10.30 -20.42
N ARG A 69 6.74 10.90 -21.10
CA ARG A 69 6.50 11.54 -22.41
C ARG A 69 6.06 10.49 -23.44
N GLY A 70 4.98 10.80 -24.14
CA GLY A 70 4.39 9.90 -25.16
C GLY A 70 3.44 8.84 -24.60
N HIS A 71 3.32 8.73 -23.27
CA HIS A 71 2.30 7.88 -22.65
C HIS A 71 0.90 8.50 -22.74
N LEU A 72 -0.12 7.68 -23.01
CA LEU A 72 -1.52 8.11 -23.00
C LEU A 72 -2.10 7.99 -21.59
N LEU A 73 -1.67 8.88 -20.69
CA LEU A 73 -1.95 8.82 -19.25
C LEU A 73 -3.42 8.57 -18.92
N GLY A 74 -4.37 9.22 -19.63
CA GLY A 74 -5.80 9.02 -19.41
C GLY A 74 -6.25 7.57 -19.69
N ARG A 75 -5.79 6.97 -20.80
CA ARG A 75 -6.12 5.57 -21.14
C ARG A 75 -5.45 4.59 -20.18
N GLU A 76 -4.23 4.88 -19.75
CA GLU A 76 -3.50 4.06 -18.79
C GLU A 76 -4.17 4.10 -17.43
N LEU A 77 -4.61 5.27 -16.97
CA LEU A 77 -5.37 5.40 -15.72
C LEU A 77 -6.69 4.62 -15.78
N ILE A 78 -7.44 4.69 -16.88
CA ILE A 78 -8.66 3.89 -17.03
C ILE A 78 -8.35 2.38 -16.91
N ARG A 79 -7.30 1.89 -17.56
CA ARG A 79 -6.89 0.47 -17.47
C ARG A 79 -6.51 0.08 -16.06
N LEU A 80 -5.77 0.93 -15.34
CA LEU A 80 -5.40 0.70 -13.94
C LEU A 80 -6.64 0.67 -13.05
N LEU A 81 -7.57 1.60 -13.22
CA LEU A 81 -8.82 1.60 -12.45
C LEU A 81 -9.68 0.37 -12.74
N LEU A 82 -9.73 -0.09 -14.00
CA LEU A 82 -10.40 -1.35 -14.35
C LEU A 82 -9.74 -2.55 -13.67
N CYS A 83 -8.40 -2.63 -13.64
CA CYS A 83 -7.69 -3.68 -12.89
C CYS A 83 -8.02 -3.62 -11.39
N LEU A 84 -8.10 -2.41 -10.82
CA LEU A 84 -8.42 -2.20 -9.41
C LEU A 84 -9.84 -2.67 -9.07
N VAL A 85 -10.82 -2.37 -9.93
CA VAL A 85 -12.21 -2.83 -9.76
C VAL A 85 -12.34 -4.34 -10.01
N ALA A 86 -11.60 -4.87 -10.99
CA ALA A 86 -11.60 -6.30 -11.29
C ALA A 86 -10.93 -7.15 -10.19
N PHE A 87 -10.05 -6.56 -9.38
CA PHE A 87 -9.33 -7.26 -8.33
C PHE A 87 -10.25 -7.93 -7.28
N PRO A 88 -11.16 -7.23 -6.58
CA PRO A 88 -12.04 -7.87 -5.60
C PRO A 88 -12.98 -8.89 -6.24
N VAL A 89 -13.51 -8.60 -7.43
CA VAL A 89 -14.35 -9.56 -8.16
C VAL A 89 -13.56 -10.81 -8.52
N GLY A 90 -12.35 -10.64 -9.05
CA GLY A 90 -11.44 -11.73 -9.37
C GLY A 90 -11.04 -12.55 -8.15
N ALA A 91 -10.81 -11.90 -7.00
CA ALA A 91 -10.50 -12.58 -5.75
C ALA A 91 -11.61 -13.54 -5.33
N VAL A 92 -12.86 -13.06 -5.35
CA VAL A 92 -14.03 -13.89 -4.99
C VAL A 92 -14.22 -15.03 -6.00
N LEU A 93 -14.11 -14.75 -7.30
CA LEU A 93 -14.30 -15.78 -8.34
C LEU A 93 -13.21 -16.86 -8.27
N LEU A 94 -11.96 -16.46 -8.08
CA LEU A 94 -10.85 -17.42 -7.95
C LEU A 94 -10.94 -18.23 -6.65
N ALA A 95 -11.32 -17.60 -5.55
CA ALA A 95 -11.52 -18.31 -4.29
C ALA A 95 -12.61 -19.39 -4.43
N ARG A 96 -13.75 -19.06 -5.04
CA ARG A 96 -14.80 -20.03 -5.33
C ARG A 96 -14.35 -21.14 -6.29
N LEU A 97 -13.62 -20.76 -7.34
CA LEU A 97 -13.09 -21.73 -8.31
C LEU A 97 -12.14 -22.73 -7.63
N PHE A 98 -11.22 -22.23 -6.81
CA PHE A 98 -10.27 -23.09 -6.10
C PHE A 98 -10.96 -23.97 -5.06
N GLY A 99 -11.97 -23.45 -4.36
CA GLY A 99 -12.80 -24.22 -3.41
C GLY A 99 -13.59 -25.37 -4.05
N VAL A 100 -13.87 -25.32 -5.37
CA VAL A 100 -14.47 -26.45 -6.07
C VAL A 100 -13.52 -27.66 -6.15
N PHE A 101 -12.20 -27.41 -6.19
CA PHE A 101 -11.19 -28.47 -6.23
C PHE A 101 -10.83 -28.98 -4.84
N ASP A 102 -10.64 -28.07 -3.89
CA ASP A 102 -10.32 -28.37 -2.49
C ASP A 102 -10.63 -27.12 -1.63
N ASP A 103 -11.34 -27.32 -0.53
CA ASP A 103 -11.67 -26.25 0.42
C ASP A 103 -10.42 -25.55 0.96
N ALA A 104 -9.30 -26.26 1.12
CA ALA A 104 -8.05 -25.66 1.56
C ALA A 104 -7.45 -24.68 0.53
N LEU A 105 -7.78 -24.82 -0.74
CA LEU A 105 -7.30 -23.95 -1.81
C LEU A 105 -8.08 -22.64 -1.91
N TYR A 106 -9.24 -22.53 -1.25
CA TYR A 106 -10.06 -21.30 -1.23
C TYR A 106 -9.25 -20.07 -0.84
N VAL A 107 -8.35 -20.21 0.12
CA VAL A 107 -7.51 -19.11 0.62
C VAL A 107 -6.54 -18.54 -0.43
N LEU A 108 -6.26 -19.28 -1.51
CA LEU A 108 -5.35 -18.83 -2.59
C LEU A 108 -6.02 -17.83 -3.55
N GLY A 109 -7.35 -17.69 -3.50
CA GLY A 109 -8.07 -16.81 -4.42
C GLY A 109 -7.61 -15.35 -4.36
N ALA A 110 -7.54 -14.78 -3.18
CA ALA A 110 -7.10 -13.39 -3.00
C ALA A 110 -5.61 -13.18 -3.32
N PRO A 111 -4.66 -14.04 -2.88
CA PRO A 111 -3.27 -13.99 -3.31
C PRO A 111 -3.08 -14.01 -4.83
N VAL A 112 -3.72 -14.97 -5.51
CA VAL A 112 -3.59 -15.11 -6.97
C VAL A 112 -4.22 -13.91 -7.69
N ALA A 113 -5.40 -13.46 -7.26
CA ALA A 113 -6.03 -12.26 -7.81
C ALA A 113 -5.12 -11.04 -7.66
N ARG A 114 -4.44 -10.89 -6.52
CA ARG A 114 -3.50 -9.78 -6.26
C ARG A 114 -2.32 -9.84 -7.21
N ALA A 115 -1.70 -10.99 -7.38
CA ALA A 115 -0.60 -11.17 -8.31
C ALA A 115 -1.01 -10.87 -9.76
N VAL A 116 -2.21 -11.28 -10.17
CA VAL A 116 -2.73 -11.07 -11.52
C VAL A 116 -3.18 -9.63 -11.74
N PHE A 117 -4.13 -9.13 -10.94
CA PHE A 117 -4.80 -7.85 -11.19
C PHE A 117 -4.01 -6.63 -10.69
N LEU A 118 -3.15 -6.77 -9.69
CA LEU A 118 -2.31 -5.68 -9.20
C LEU A 118 -0.84 -5.83 -9.61
N GLY A 119 -0.40 -7.01 -10.06
CA GLY A 119 0.96 -7.25 -10.55
C GLY A 119 1.01 -7.37 -12.06
N LEU A 120 0.68 -8.54 -12.58
CA LEU A 120 0.93 -8.94 -13.96
C LEU A 120 0.17 -8.11 -14.99
N LEU A 121 -1.16 -8.03 -14.89
CA LEU A 121 -1.99 -7.33 -15.87
C LEU A 121 -1.68 -5.84 -15.99
N PRO A 122 -1.53 -5.06 -14.91
CA PRO A 122 -1.17 -3.66 -15.01
C PRO A 122 0.17 -3.43 -15.70
N VAL A 123 1.18 -4.24 -15.39
CA VAL A 123 2.49 -4.14 -16.04
C VAL A 123 2.39 -4.43 -17.52
N LEU A 124 1.65 -5.46 -17.93
CA LEU A 124 1.46 -5.80 -19.34
C LEU A 124 0.64 -4.77 -20.10
N LEU A 125 -0.49 -4.31 -19.53
CA LEU A 125 -1.45 -3.45 -20.21
C LEU A 125 -1.00 -1.98 -20.27
N VAL A 126 -0.20 -1.54 -19.31
CA VAL A 126 0.16 -0.13 -19.14
C VAL A 126 1.62 0.08 -19.47
N ASP A 127 2.52 -0.56 -18.75
CA ASP A 127 3.94 -0.28 -18.86
C ASP A 127 4.53 -0.88 -20.15
N ARG A 128 4.31 -2.17 -20.40
CA ARG A 128 4.82 -2.82 -21.62
C ARG A 128 4.16 -2.30 -22.90
N ALA A 129 2.86 -2.02 -22.87
CA ALA A 129 2.18 -1.40 -24.00
C ALA A 129 2.66 0.02 -24.28
N GLY A 130 3.02 0.78 -23.24
CA GLY A 130 3.67 2.08 -23.36
C GLY A 130 5.06 1.98 -23.98
N GLN A 131 5.86 1.01 -23.56
CA GLN A 131 7.20 0.74 -24.12
C GLN A 131 7.15 0.40 -25.61
N LEU A 132 6.25 -0.50 -26.02
CA LEU A 132 6.08 -0.88 -27.42
C LEU A 132 5.68 0.30 -28.30
N ARG A 133 4.92 1.24 -27.76
CA ARG A 133 4.49 2.44 -28.49
C ARG A 133 5.57 3.48 -28.63
N VAL A 134 6.38 3.68 -27.59
CA VAL A 134 7.45 4.71 -27.58
C VAL A 134 8.76 4.16 -28.15
N GLY A 135 8.86 2.84 -28.38
CA GLY A 135 10.06 2.19 -28.93
C GLY A 135 11.28 2.23 -28.00
N ARG A 136 11.08 2.49 -26.72
CA ARG A 136 12.15 2.58 -25.71
C ARG A 136 11.83 1.73 -24.49
N VAL A 137 12.85 1.17 -23.86
CA VAL A 137 12.72 0.52 -22.53
C VAL A 137 12.21 1.57 -21.55
N SER A 138 11.19 1.23 -20.76
CA SER A 138 10.63 2.17 -19.78
C SER A 138 11.70 2.62 -18.80
N GLN A 139 12.08 3.88 -18.92
CA GLN A 139 13.03 4.50 -18.00
C GLN A 139 12.47 4.54 -16.57
N MET A 140 11.13 4.49 -16.42
CA MET A 140 10.47 4.47 -15.12
C MET A 140 10.79 3.21 -14.30
N GLN A 141 10.82 2.01 -14.94
CA GLN A 141 11.20 0.78 -14.25
C GLN A 141 12.64 0.88 -13.73
N VAL A 142 13.53 1.37 -14.56
CA VAL A 142 14.94 1.57 -14.19
C VAL A 142 15.04 2.58 -13.05
N LEU A 143 14.31 3.69 -13.10
CA LEU A 143 14.31 4.72 -12.05
C LEU A 143 13.76 4.20 -10.71
N ALA A 144 12.74 3.35 -10.73
CA ALA A 144 12.10 2.84 -9.53
C ALA A 144 12.91 1.74 -8.84
N VAL A 145 13.52 0.84 -9.63
CA VAL A 145 14.19 -0.38 -9.16
C VAL A 145 15.69 -0.19 -8.98
N ARG A 146 16.36 0.51 -9.94
CA ARG A 146 17.79 0.81 -9.84
C ARG A 146 18.01 2.16 -9.18
N VAL A 147 18.20 2.12 -7.87
CA VAL A 147 18.43 3.31 -7.04
C VAL A 147 19.93 3.53 -6.93
N GLY A 148 20.50 4.33 -7.85
CA GLY A 148 21.92 4.64 -7.87
C GLY A 148 22.31 5.82 -6.97
N GLU A 149 21.38 6.72 -6.69
CA GLU A 149 21.65 7.93 -5.92
C GLU A 149 21.53 7.64 -4.41
N ALA A 150 22.60 7.88 -3.67
CA ALA A 150 22.69 7.60 -2.22
C ALA A 150 21.61 8.32 -1.41
N TRP A 151 21.25 9.55 -1.78
CA TRP A 151 20.23 10.33 -1.07
C TRP A 151 18.83 9.70 -1.12
N ARG A 152 18.51 8.92 -2.13
CA ARG A 152 17.23 8.21 -2.22
C ARG A 152 17.11 7.10 -1.18
N TRP A 153 18.23 6.63 -0.63
CA TRP A 153 18.24 5.67 0.49
C TRP A 153 18.08 6.33 1.85
N TRP A 154 18.15 7.65 1.95
CA TRP A 154 17.83 8.34 3.21
C TRP A 154 16.39 8.12 3.64
N GLY A 155 15.50 7.77 2.72
CA GLY A 155 14.15 7.29 3.02
C GLY A 155 14.11 6.01 3.86
N ALA A 156 15.23 5.30 4.01
CA ALA A 156 15.31 4.15 4.91
C ALA A 156 15.20 4.57 6.39
N VAL A 157 15.63 5.78 6.75
CA VAL A 157 15.53 6.29 8.12
C VAL A 157 14.07 6.42 8.56
N PRO A 158 13.21 7.18 7.86
CA PRO A 158 11.79 7.27 8.22
C PRO A 158 11.05 5.92 8.08
N ALA A 159 11.41 5.09 7.10
CA ALA A 159 10.80 3.76 6.96
C ALA A 159 11.18 2.83 8.14
N ALA A 160 12.44 2.80 8.53
CA ALA A 160 12.91 2.02 9.69
C ALA A 160 12.31 2.53 11.00
N ALA A 161 12.21 3.84 11.19
CA ALA A 161 11.59 4.42 12.38
C ALA A 161 10.11 4.08 12.48
N ALA A 162 9.37 4.16 11.36
CA ALA A 162 7.97 3.74 11.31
C ALA A 162 7.82 2.25 11.65
N LEU A 163 8.68 1.40 11.10
CA LEU A 163 8.69 -0.03 11.40
C LEU A 163 9.05 -0.31 12.87
N ALA A 164 10.00 0.42 13.43
CA ALA A 164 10.39 0.28 14.83
C ALA A 164 9.22 0.51 15.80
N VAL A 165 8.35 1.50 15.52
CA VAL A 165 7.14 1.76 16.31
C VAL A 165 6.24 0.51 16.33
N VAL A 166 6.02 -0.11 15.18
CA VAL A 166 5.18 -1.32 15.06
C VAL A 166 5.82 -2.51 15.75
N VAL A 167 7.11 -2.74 15.50
CA VAL A 167 7.85 -3.85 16.11
C VAL A 167 7.85 -3.72 17.64
N GLN A 168 8.07 -2.52 18.17
CA GLN A 168 8.01 -2.27 19.61
C GLN A 168 6.63 -2.60 20.19
N TYR A 169 5.55 -2.19 19.54
CA TYR A 169 4.19 -2.50 19.97
C TYR A 169 3.88 -4.00 19.90
N ARG A 170 4.36 -4.69 18.85
CA ARG A 170 4.11 -6.12 18.60
C ARG A 170 5.16 -7.03 19.24
N TRP A 171 6.17 -6.48 19.89
CA TRP A 171 7.29 -7.22 20.45
C TRP A 171 6.89 -8.47 21.26
N PRO A 172 5.92 -8.38 22.20
CA PRO A 172 5.51 -9.57 22.98
C PRO A 172 4.96 -10.72 22.12
N ALA A 173 4.30 -10.39 21.00
CA ALA A 173 3.74 -11.39 20.08
C ALA A 173 4.79 -11.97 19.13
N LEU A 174 5.84 -11.20 18.82
CA LEU A 174 6.90 -11.61 17.91
C LEU A 174 7.96 -12.50 18.60
N THR A 175 8.21 -12.31 19.89
CA THR A 175 9.20 -13.09 20.63
C THR A 175 8.83 -14.57 20.82
N GLY A 176 7.55 -14.93 20.58
CA GLY A 176 7.10 -16.33 20.60
C GLY A 176 7.30 -17.08 19.28
N LEU A 177 7.75 -16.39 18.22
CA LEU A 177 7.92 -16.97 16.89
C LEU A 177 9.38 -17.40 16.67
N ASP A 178 9.58 -18.53 16.01
CA ASP A 178 10.91 -18.90 15.56
C ASP A 178 11.34 -18.10 14.30
N ALA A 179 12.65 -18.07 14.06
CA ALA A 179 13.20 -17.30 12.94
C ALA A 179 12.75 -17.82 11.57
N ALA A 180 12.48 -19.12 11.43
CA ALA A 180 12.03 -19.71 10.18
C ALA A 180 10.59 -19.30 9.88
N GLN A 181 9.71 -19.30 10.89
CA GLN A 181 8.33 -18.83 10.76
C GLN A 181 8.28 -17.36 10.34
N LEU A 182 9.07 -16.49 10.99
CA LEU A 182 9.17 -15.09 10.64
C LEU A 182 9.68 -14.88 9.21
N LEU A 183 10.72 -15.61 8.81
CA LEU A 183 11.29 -15.51 7.47
C LEU A 183 10.29 -15.97 6.40
N LEU A 184 9.66 -17.12 6.58
CA LEU A 184 8.68 -17.66 5.63
C LEU A 184 7.46 -16.73 5.53
N GLY A 185 6.97 -16.23 6.66
CA GLY A 185 5.89 -15.23 6.68
C GLY A 185 6.28 -13.94 5.96
N ALA A 186 7.48 -13.42 6.19
CA ALA A 186 7.99 -12.24 5.51
C ALA A 186 8.13 -12.45 4.00
N LEU A 187 8.64 -13.61 3.55
CA LEU A 187 8.75 -13.94 2.14
C LEU A 187 7.37 -14.07 1.48
N ALA A 188 6.42 -14.71 2.13
CA ALA A 188 5.05 -14.81 1.63
C ALA A 188 4.41 -13.43 1.49
N VAL A 189 4.49 -12.59 2.52
CA VAL A 189 3.99 -11.21 2.49
C VAL A 189 4.68 -10.39 1.42
N LEU A 190 6.00 -10.49 1.29
CA LEU A 190 6.79 -9.79 0.27
C LEU A 190 6.30 -10.09 -1.14
N LEU A 191 6.23 -11.38 -1.48
CA LEU A 191 5.96 -11.81 -2.85
C LEU A 191 4.49 -11.67 -3.22
N VAL A 192 3.59 -11.99 -2.28
CA VAL A 192 2.16 -12.10 -2.56
C VAL A 192 1.42 -10.78 -2.35
N VAL A 193 1.87 -9.94 -1.42
CA VAL A 193 1.16 -8.72 -1.05
C VAL A 193 1.98 -7.48 -1.35
N ALA A 194 3.12 -7.32 -0.70
CA ALA A 194 3.85 -6.06 -0.71
C ALA A 194 4.32 -5.67 -2.12
N LEU A 195 4.94 -6.60 -2.83
CA LEU A 195 5.51 -6.32 -4.15
C LEU A 195 4.43 -6.00 -5.22
N PRO A 196 3.38 -6.81 -5.42
CA PRO A 196 2.34 -6.49 -6.40
C PRO A 196 1.62 -5.17 -6.11
N GLU A 197 1.31 -4.91 -4.84
CA GLU A 197 0.58 -3.70 -4.46
C GLU A 197 1.45 -2.44 -4.55
N GLU A 198 2.71 -2.47 -4.17
CA GLU A 198 3.59 -1.30 -4.32
C GLU A 198 3.89 -1.02 -5.80
N ILE A 199 4.02 -2.04 -6.65
CA ILE A 199 4.10 -1.86 -8.10
C ILE A 199 2.82 -1.19 -8.60
N PHE A 200 1.65 -1.67 -8.21
CA PHE A 200 0.39 -1.12 -8.66
C PHE A 200 0.17 0.31 -8.15
N PHE A 201 0.11 0.47 -6.82
CA PHE A 201 -0.32 1.73 -6.22
C PHE A 201 0.74 2.83 -6.33
N ARG A 202 2.04 2.54 -6.16
CA ARG A 202 3.09 3.56 -6.13
C ARG A 202 3.72 3.76 -7.50
N PHE A 203 4.22 2.69 -8.09
CA PHE A 203 4.92 2.79 -9.36
C PHE A 203 3.98 3.13 -10.52
N LEU A 204 2.85 2.42 -10.67
CA LEU A 204 1.96 2.62 -11.81
C LEU A 204 0.92 3.73 -11.56
N LEU A 205 0.07 3.58 -10.56
CA LEU A 205 -1.10 4.45 -10.37
C LEU A 205 -0.73 5.84 -9.86
N GLN A 206 0.05 5.92 -8.76
CA GLN A 206 0.43 7.20 -8.16
C GLN A 206 1.23 8.07 -9.11
N THR A 207 2.23 7.48 -9.78
CA THR A 207 3.10 8.25 -10.70
C THR A 207 2.28 8.90 -11.82
N ARG A 208 1.25 8.23 -12.34
CA ARG A 208 0.37 8.77 -13.39
C ARG A 208 -0.62 9.79 -12.85
N LEU A 209 -1.17 9.54 -11.67
CA LEU A 209 -2.06 10.51 -11.02
C LEU A 209 -1.32 11.79 -10.62
N GLU A 210 -0.08 11.68 -10.15
CA GLU A 210 0.75 12.86 -9.88
C GLU A 210 1.05 13.67 -11.14
N ALA A 211 1.27 13.00 -12.28
CA ALA A 211 1.48 13.68 -13.56
C ALA A 211 0.24 14.42 -14.06
N VAL A 212 -0.96 13.93 -13.76
CA VAL A 212 -2.23 14.53 -14.22
C VAL A 212 -2.79 15.53 -13.23
N LEU A 213 -2.75 15.24 -11.92
CA LEU A 213 -3.44 15.99 -10.87
C LEU A 213 -2.49 16.79 -9.98
N GLY A 214 -1.18 16.62 -10.17
CA GLY A 214 -0.17 17.14 -9.26
C GLY A 214 0.08 16.22 -8.05
N ARG A 215 1.25 16.41 -7.44
CA ARG A 215 1.79 15.51 -6.40
C ARG A 215 0.85 15.30 -5.22
N GLY A 216 0.36 16.37 -4.60
CA GLY A 216 -0.49 16.27 -3.42
C GLY A 216 -1.81 15.54 -3.69
N ALA A 217 -2.50 15.90 -4.77
CA ALA A 217 -3.75 15.26 -5.14
C ALA A 217 -3.54 13.79 -5.54
N GLY A 218 -2.44 13.48 -6.23
CA GLY A 218 -2.05 12.11 -6.58
C GLY A 218 -1.84 11.24 -5.34
N ILE A 219 -1.09 11.72 -4.35
CA ILE A 219 -0.85 10.98 -3.10
C ILE A 219 -2.16 10.69 -2.38
N VAL A 220 -3.00 11.71 -2.16
CA VAL A 220 -4.25 11.57 -1.42
C VAL A 220 -5.24 10.65 -2.15
N LEU A 221 -5.40 10.81 -3.46
CA LEU A 221 -6.31 9.97 -4.22
C LEU A 221 -5.87 8.51 -4.22
N VAL A 222 -4.58 8.23 -4.39
CA VAL A 222 -4.07 6.86 -4.30
C VAL A 222 -4.24 6.28 -2.90
N ALA A 223 -4.03 7.07 -1.85
CA ALA A 223 -4.27 6.61 -0.48
C ALA A 223 -5.74 6.21 -0.24
N LEU A 224 -6.69 6.97 -0.80
CA LEU A 224 -8.12 6.63 -0.74
C LEU A 224 -8.47 5.40 -1.58
N LEU A 225 -7.94 5.29 -2.80
CA LEU A 225 -8.15 4.09 -3.65
C LEU A 225 -7.56 2.83 -3.02
N PHE A 226 -6.41 2.97 -2.38
CA PHE A 226 -5.79 1.92 -1.60
C PHE A 226 -6.69 1.48 -0.42
N ALA A 227 -7.19 2.42 0.38
CA ALA A 227 -8.11 2.13 1.47
C ALA A 227 -9.41 1.50 0.98
N ALA A 228 -9.98 2.02 -0.12
CA ALA A 228 -11.20 1.48 -0.72
C ALA A 228 -11.03 0.04 -1.20
N SER A 229 -9.86 -0.31 -1.76
CA SER A 229 -9.59 -1.69 -2.19
C SER A 229 -9.53 -2.67 -1.01
N TYR A 230 -9.05 -2.21 0.13
CA TYR A 230 -9.03 -3.00 1.36
C TYR A 230 -10.42 -3.12 1.98
N ALA A 231 -11.19 -2.05 2.00
CA ALA A 231 -12.56 -2.06 2.47
C ALA A 231 -13.46 -3.00 1.63
N ALA A 232 -13.25 -3.03 0.30
CA ALA A 232 -14.03 -3.87 -0.61
C ALA A 232 -13.77 -5.38 -0.49
N LEU A 233 -12.66 -5.78 0.15
CA LEU A 233 -12.31 -7.19 0.35
C LEU A 233 -12.61 -7.69 1.76
N ASP A 234 -13.41 -6.95 2.55
CA ASP A 234 -13.52 -7.10 4.00
C ASP A 234 -12.15 -7.09 4.68
N GLY A 235 -11.25 -6.51 3.98
CA GLY A 235 -9.91 -6.22 4.29
C GLY A 235 -9.17 -7.29 5.02
N TYR A 236 -8.26 -7.64 5.43
CA TYR A 236 -7.70 -8.51 6.43
C TYR A 236 -8.46 -8.42 7.79
N ALA A 237 -9.79 -8.15 7.75
CA ALA A 237 -10.61 -8.06 8.96
C ALA A 237 -10.54 -9.37 9.75
N ASP A 238 -10.52 -10.50 9.04
CA ASP A 238 -10.28 -11.82 9.66
C ASP A 238 -8.90 -11.94 10.27
N PHE A 239 -7.87 -11.32 9.70
CA PHE A 239 -6.54 -11.25 10.29
C PHE A 239 -6.45 -10.24 11.43
N PHE A 240 -7.20 -9.14 11.35
CA PHE A 240 -7.19 -8.13 12.41
C PHE A 240 -8.09 -8.50 13.58
N ARG A 241 -8.99 -9.52 13.41
CA ARG A 241 -10.05 -9.82 14.39
C ARG A 241 -10.64 -8.52 15.00
N LEU A 242 -10.80 -7.53 14.15
CA LEU A 242 -11.61 -6.38 14.48
C LEU A 242 -13.03 -6.89 14.41
N ASP A 243 -13.67 -7.12 15.54
CA ASP A 243 -15.10 -7.50 15.63
C ASP A 243 -15.98 -6.33 15.16
N ALA A 244 -15.65 -5.75 14.03
CA ALA A 244 -16.32 -4.61 13.41
C ALA A 244 -17.45 -5.13 12.52
N HIS A 245 -18.50 -5.65 13.13
CA HIS A 245 -19.65 -6.25 12.43
C HIS A 245 -20.70 -5.25 11.95
N ALA A 246 -20.41 -3.97 11.85
CA ALA A 246 -21.35 -2.98 11.35
C ALA A 246 -20.92 -2.44 9.98
N ALA A 247 -21.66 -2.82 8.94
CA ALA A 247 -21.38 -2.55 7.53
C ALA A 247 -20.99 -1.10 7.13
N GLY A 248 -21.32 -0.10 7.94
CA GLY A 248 -20.94 1.31 7.70
C GLY A 248 -19.68 1.74 8.46
N GLY A 249 -19.40 1.16 9.64
CA GLY A 249 -18.21 1.45 10.45
C GLY A 249 -16.94 0.90 9.82
N ASP A 250 -17.03 -0.21 9.12
CA ASP A 250 -15.90 -0.91 8.50
C ASP A 250 -15.20 -0.06 7.45
N TYR A 251 -15.96 0.68 6.62
CA TYR A 251 -15.37 1.57 5.62
C TYR A 251 -14.64 2.76 6.24
N ALA A 252 -15.22 3.39 7.27
CA ALA A 252 -14.59 4.51 7.95
C ALA A 252 -13.30 4.08 8.65
N VAL A 253 -13.31 2.95 9.34
CA VAL A 253 -12.15 2.34 10.00
C VAL A 253 -11.10 1.96 8.96
N SER A 254 -11.49 1.34 7.85
CA SER A 254 -10.57 0.97 6.77
C SER A 254 -9.92 2.20 6.14
N VAL A 255 -10.67 3.27 5.90
CA VAL A 255 -10.10 4.54 5.40
C VAL A 255 -9.19 5.18 6.44
N ALA A 256 -9.57 5.19 7.71
CA ALA A 256 -8.74 5.71 8.79
C ALA A 256 -7.42 4.93 8.97
N ALA A 257 -7.44 3.60 8.81
CA ALA A 257 -6.26 2.76 8.92
C ALA A 257 -5.40 2.82 7.64
N TYR A 258 -5.95 2.30 6.56
CA TYR A 258 -5.23 2.11 5.30
C TYR A 258 -5.02 3.41 4.53
N GLY A 259 -5.94 4.38 4.65
CA GLY A 259 -5.76 5.70 4.07
C GLY A 259 -4.56 6.42 4.66
N VAL A 260 -4.38 6.37 5.97
CA VAL A 260 -3.24 6.99 6.66
C VAL A 260 -1.92 6.29 6.31
N LEU A 261 -1.89 4.95 6.31
CA LEU A 261 -0.74 4.20 5.82
C LEU A 261 -0.46 4.49 4.35
N GLY A 262 -1.53 4.58 3.54
CA GLY A 262 -1.47 4.97 2.14
C GLY A 262 -0.81 6.32 1.91
N LEU A 263 -1.11 7.32 2.77
CA LEU A 263 -0.44 8.62 2.74
C LEU A 263 1.07 8.49 3.04
N CYS A 264 1.45 7.70 4.04
CA CYS A 264 2.85 7.48 4.37
C CYS A 264 3.63 6.86 3.20
N TYR A 265 3.15 5.74 2.66
CA TYR A 265 3.75 5.10 1.49
C TYR A 265 3.80 6.05 0.29
N GLY A 266 2.69 6.77 0.03
CA GLY A 266 2.61 7.73 -1.06
C GLY A 266 3.59 8.89 -0.91
N TYR A 267 3.77 9.39 0.31
CA TYR A 267 4.73 10.46 0.59
C TYR A 267 6.17 9.99 0.43
N LEU A 268 6.52 8.80 0.96
CA LEU A 268 7.84 8.21 0.78
C LEU A 268 8.16 7.99 -0.71
N TRP A 269 7.20 7.43 -1.46
CA TRP A 269 7.34 7.28 -2.90
C TRP A 269 7.54 8.61 -3.62
N ALA A 270 6.68 9.59 -3.38
CA ALA A 270 6.77 10.90 -4.02
C ALA A 270 8.09 11.64 -3.72
N ARG A 271 8.70 11.35 -2.57
CA ARG A 271 9.94 11.99 -2.15
C ARG A 271 11.19 11.30 -2.67
N TYR A 272 11.23 9.97 -2.61
CA TYR A 272 12.45 9.20 -2.85
C TYR A 272 12.42 8.38 -4.15
N ARG A 273 11.23 8.11 -4.72
CA ARG A 273 11.04 7.26 -5.91
C ARG A 273 11.76 5.91 -5.81
N ASN A 274 11.93 5.41 -4.61
CA ASN A 274 12.59 4.16 -4.30
C ASN A 274 11.53 3.15 -3.84
N ILE A 275 11.21 2.19 -4.71
CA ILE A 275 10.17 1.20 -4.44
C ILE A 275 10.53 0.29 -3.27
N TRP A 276 11.84 0.02 -3.08
CA TRP A 276 12.31 -0.90 -2.06
C TRP A 276 12.03 -0.43 -0.65
N LEU A 277 12.00 0.90 -0.42
CA LEU A 277 11.65 1.47 0.89
C LEU A 277 10.21 1.13 1.26
N ASN A 278 9.29 1.28 0.33
CA ASN A 278 7.88 0.99 0.54
C ASN A 278 7.64 -0.51 0.67
N VAL A 279 8.26 -1.31 -0.18
CA VAL A 279 8.18 -2.77 -0.12
C VAL A 279 8.72 -3.29 1.22
N ALA A 280 9.88 -2.79 1.67
CA ALA A 280 10.45 -3.20 2.96
C ALA A 280 9.57 -2.78 4.15
N LEU A 281 9.11 -1.51 4.17
CA LEU A 281 8.22 -1.01 5.23
C LEU A 281 6.92 -1.81 5.28
N ARG A 282 6.31 -2.06 4.12
CA ARG A 282 5.06 -2.80 4.03
C ARG A 282 5.22 -4.27 4.42
N THR A 283 6.28 -4.92 3.93
CA THR A 283 6.58 -6.30 4.32
C THR A 283 6.78 -6.41 5.82
N GLY A 284 7.58 -5.53 6.42
CA GLY A 284 7.80 -5.52 7.86
C GLY A 284 6.53 -5.28 8.67
N LEU A 285 5.71 -4.30 8.28
CA LEU A 285 4.42 -4.00 8.91
C LEU A 285 3.47 -5.20 8.88
N LEU A 286 3.27 -5.80 7.71
CA LEU A 286 2.37 -6.95 7.54
C LEU A 286 2.92 -8.21 8.21
N THR A 287 4.24 -8.44 8.18
CA THR A 287 4.85 -9.56 8.91
C THR A 287 4.65 -9.43 10.41
N ALA A 288 4.82 -8.23 10.96
CA ALA A 288 4.56 -7.98 12.37
C ALA A 288 3.08 -8.17 12.75
N LEU A 289 2.18 -7.94 11.79
CA LEU A 289 0.75 -8.13 11.96
C LEU A 289 0.35 -9.61 11.89
N VAL A 290 0.71 -10.28 10.78
CA VAL A 290 0.21 -11.60 10.40
C VAL A 290 1.07 -12.72 10.99
N GLY A 291 2.36 -12.47 11.24
CA GLY A 291 3.30 -13.46 11.77
C GLY A 291 2.78 -14.25 12.96
N PRO A 292 2.26 -13.59 14.02
CA PRO A 292 1.70 -14.31 15.17
C PRO A 292 0.48 -15.19 14.85
N ALA A 293 -0.28 -14.87 13.80
CA ALA A 293 -1.46 -15.64 13.39
C ALA A 293 -1.11 -16.89 12.57
N ILE A 294 0.06 -16.88 11.90
CA ILE A 294 0.54 -18.05 11.13
C ILE A 294 1.14 -19.11 12.05
N ALA A 295 1.60 -18.72 13.24
CA ALA A 295 2.26 -19.59 14.20
C ALA A 295 1.30 -20.32 15.15
N MET A 296 0.01 -19.97 15.15
CA MET A 296 -1.06 -20.64 15.89
C MET A 296 -1.71 -21.73 15.06
#